data_6886f593a3943cb4bfbddd42e97cf033
#
_entry.id   6886f593a3943cb4bfbddd42e97cf033
#
_cell.length_a   1.000
_cell.length_b   1.000
_cell.length_c   1.000
_cell.angle_alpha   90.00
_cell.angle_beta   90.00
_cell.angle_gamma   90.00
#
_symmetry.space_group_name_H-M   'P 1'
#
loop_
_entity.id
_entity.type
_entity.pdbx_description
1 polymer ?
#
loop_
_entity_poly.entity_id
_entity_poly.type
_entity_poly.pdbx_seq_one_letter_code
_entity_poly.pdbx_strand_id
1 'polypeptide(L)'
;MPFQNLALAFVTLALLATAHAANDAPAPASKLNLIFILGDDVGLGDVGFSGGHFPTLNIDALAKSGTRFTHCYAMPLCGPSRCMLLTGRYPFRTGLVSNQSAQALAGHQEIMMPTVLKAAGYATACVGKWGQMPFGPAQWGFAESLSFHGSGQYWKTAGGSYFVNGEPKALGAGEYLPDLMHSFAAGFLEKHQDQPFYLYYSMDHIHGPILRTPDSKDGATKDELYADNVAYMDKLVGKLMAELDRLKLREKTLVVFTGDNGTAVFGESLAKVDGKPISGRKGSMLEGGSRVPLAVSWPGTTPAGKVSHDLTDFSDFFPTFAELAGAKLPDGVKIDGHSLAAQIKGGAGTPREWAYVELSGRNYVTSARWKLRKDGELFDMKEAPFREIPVARDTADAEAVAARTQLQAALDQLTGPGQPAPPSGKNGGLRPRKALRQQKQTPATPPPEKPAV
;
A
#
# COMPACT_ATOMS: atom_id res chain seq x y z
N MET A 1 -8.37 16.60 -96.04
CA MET A 1 -9.55 16.07 -95.35
C MET A 1 -9.11 14.81 -94.65
N PRO A 2 -9.43 14.53 -93.39
CA PRO A 2 -9.89 15.35 -92.27
C PRO A 2 -8.98 15.22 -91.02
N PHE A 3 -8.87 16.27 -90.29
CA PHE A 3 -8.39 16.27 -88.90
C PHE A 3 -9.59 16.38 -87.97
N GLN A 4 -9.91 15.33 -87.23
CA GLN A 4 -10.73 15.37 -85.99
C GLN A 4 -10.60 14.01 -85.32
N ASN A 5 -9.94 13.98 -84.14
CA ASN A 5 -10.09 13.08 -83.01
C ASN A 5 -8.76 12.86 -82.31
N LEU A 6 -8.32 13.90 -81.59
CA LEU A 6 -7.22 13.78 -80.64
C LEU A 6 -7.41 14.80 -79.48
N ALA A 7 -8.50 14.65 -78.71
CA ALA A 7 -8.77 15.51 -77.56
C ALA A 7 -9.71 14.86 -76.56
N LEU A 8 -9.53 13.56 -76.18
CA LEU A 8 -10.36 12.95 -75.14
C LEU A 8 -9.65 11.81 -74.36
N ALA A 9 -8.35 11.94 -74.14
CA ALA A 9 -7.59 10.92 -73.41
C ALA A 9 -6.73 11.44 -72.25
N PHE A 10 -6.90 12.71 -71.79
CA PHE A 10 -6.05 13.28 -70.72
C PHE A 10 -6.79 13.80 -69.48
N VAL A 11 -8.08 13.48 -69.28
CA VAL A 11 -8.85 13.99 -68.10
C VAL A 11 -9.15 12.88 -67.07
N THR A 12 -8.84 11.61 -67.33
CA THR A 12 -9.19 10.52 -66.38
C THR A 12 -8.07 9.98 -65.54
N LEU A 13 -6.88 10.61 -65.48
CA LEU A 13 -5.76 10.14 -64.66
C LEU A 13 -5.37 11.07 -63.48
N ALA A 14 -6.16 12.11 -63.22
CA ALA A 14 -5.87 13.09 -62.13
C ALA A 14 -6.77 12.96 -60.93
N LEU A 15 -7.62 11.95 -60.82
CA LEU A 15 -8.64 11.79 -59.74
C LEU A 15 -8.40 10.55 -58.84
N LEU A 16 -7.28 9.87 -58.92
CA LEU A 16 -6.93 8.70 -58.08
C LEU A 16 -5.75 8.89 -57.12
N ALA A 17 -5.24 10.13 -56.96
CA ALA A 17 -4.09 10.41 -56.10
C ALA A 17 -4.39 11.16 -54.80
N THR A 18 -5.65 11.33 -54.38
CA THR A 18 -6.01 12.09 -53.16
C THR A 18 -6.75 11.30 -52.09
N ALA A 19 -6.65 9.97 -52.09
CA ALA A 19 -7.38 9.13 -51.13
C ALA A 19 -6.45 8.33 -50.18
N HIS A 20 -5.23 8.80 -49.88
CA HIS A 20 -4.34 8.13 -48.91
C HIS A 20 -3.57 9.10 -48.01
N ALA A 21 -4.22 10.16 -47.57
CA ALA A 21 -3.69 11.04 -46.51
C ALA A 21 -4.78 11.29 -45.47
N ALA A 22 -5.30 10.22 -44.89
CA ALA A 22 -6.23 10.33 -43.76
C ALA A 22 -5.88 9.26 -42.72
N ASN A 23 -5.48 9.75 -41.54
CA ASN A 23 -5.36 9.04 -40.27
C ASN A 23 -4.02 8.39 -39.92
N ASP A 24 -2.94 9.17 -39.89
CA ASP A 24 -1.87 8.96 -38.89
C ASP A 24 -2.06 9.97 -37.73
N ALA A 25 -3.24 10.02 -37.14
CA ALA A 25 -3.31 10.51 -35.78
C ALA A 25 -2.58 9.46 -34.92
N PRO A 26 -1.54 9.83 -34.13
CA PRO A 26 -0.89 8.87 -33.27
C PRO A 26 -1.94 8.21 -32.41
N ALA A 27 -1.96 6.88 -32.39
CA ALA A 27 -2.83 6.12 -31.52
C ALA A 27 -2.71 6.72 -30.10
N PRO A 28 -3.80 6.98 -29.38
CA PRO A 28 -3.74 7.57 -28.05
C PRO A 28 -2.77 6.74 -27.25
N ALA A 29 -1.74 7.40 -26.69
CA ALA A 29 -0.71 6.73 -25.90
C ALA A 29 -1.39 5.79 -24.90
N SER A 30 -1.02 4.52 -24.91
CA SER A 30 -1.65 3.52 -24.03
C SER A 30 -1.50 4.00 -22.59
N LYS A 31 -2.61 4.08 -21.86
CA LYS A 31 -2.58 4.50 -20.45
C LYS A 31 -1.69 3.55 -19.64
N LEU A 32 -1.01 4.11 -18.66
CA LEU A 32 -0.12 3.40 -17.74
C LEU A 32 -0.90 2.42 -16.87
N ASN A 33 -0.46 1.19 -16.73
CA ASN A 33 -0.96 0.26 -15.73
C ASN A 33 -0.38 0.59 -14.35
N LEU A 34 -1.16 0.37 -13.31
CA LEU A 34 -0.80 0.70 -11.94
C LEU A 34 -0.91 -0.55 -11.05
N ILE A 35 0.17 -0.91 -10.39
CA ILE A 35 0.20 -1.99 -9.38
C ILE A 35 0.71 -1.42 -8.06
N PHE A 36 -0.05 -1.63 -6.99
CA PHE A 36 0.35 -1.31 -5.64
C PHE A 36 0.45 -2.60 -4.82
N ILE A 37 1.67 -3.02 -4.52
CA ILE A 37 1.96 -4.18 -3.67
C ILE A 37 2.16 -3.69 -2.25
N LEU A 38 1.29 -4.13 -1.35
CA LEU A 38 1.31 -3.73 0.06
C LEU A 38 1.54 -4.95 0.95
N GLY A 39 2.72 -5.03 1.56
CA GLY A 39 3.03 -6.03 2.58
C GLY A 39 2.33 -5.70 3.90
N ASP A 40 1.92 -6.72 4.63
CA ASP A 40 1.27 -6.58 5.95
C ASP A 40 2.33 -6.74 7.03
N ASP A 41 2.52 -5.72 7.87
CA ASP A 41 3.53 -5.68 8.94
C ASP A 41 4.99 -5.68 8.44
N VAL A 42 5.26 -5.16 7.25
CA VAL A 42 6.60 -5.10 6.64
C VAL A 42 7.27 -3.76 6.99
N GLY A 43 8.24 -3.81 7.89
CA GLY A 43 9.07 -2.66 8.26
C GLY A 43 10.39 -2.59 7.48
N LEU A 44 11.21 -1.57 7.77
CA LEU A 44 12.49 -1.34 7.10
C LEU A 44 13.45 -2.53 7.20
N GLY A 45 13.47 -3.22 8.35
CA GLY A 45 14.38 -4.35 8.59
C GLY A 45 13.97 -5.66 7.94
N ASP A 46 12.80 -5.72 7.29
CA ASP A 46 12.26 -6.94 6.69
C ASP A 46 12.65 -7.11 5.23
N VAL A 47 13.20 -6.09 4.56
CA VAL A 47 13.58 -6.13 3.15
C VAL A 47 14.99 -5.63 2.90
N GLY A 48 15.73 -6.29 2.00
CA GLY A 48 17.14 -6.05 1.76
C GLY A 48 17.44 -4.66 1.24
N PHE A 49 16.63 -4.10 0.32
CA PHE A 49 16.89 -2.79 -0.27
C PHE A 49 16.85 -1.63 0.75
N SER A 50 16.29 -1.82 1.94
CA SER A 50 16.30 -0.84 3.04
C SER A 50 17.32 -1.17 4.15
N GLY A 51 18.23 -2.11 3.91
CA GLY A 51 19.27 -2.52 4.86
C GLY A 51 18.89 -3.70 5.76
N GLY A 52 17.73 -4.35 5.49
CA GLY A 52 17.32 -5.60 6.11
C GLY A 52 18.23 -6.76 5.72
N HIS A 53 18.29 -7.80 6.56
CA HIS A 53 19.18 -8.94 6.33
C HIS A 53 18.47 -10.15 5.69
N PHE A 54 17.15 -10.12 5.56
CA PHE A 54 16.41 -11.19 4.90
C PHE A 54 16.64 -11.15 3.38
N PRO A 55 16.83 -12.30 2.71
CA PRO A 55 17.05 -12.34 1.27
C PRO A 55 15.73 -12.08 0.52
N THR A 56 15.51 -10.83 0.13
CA THR A 56 14.34 -10.37 -0.64
C THR A 56 14.74 -10.03 -2.08
N LEU A 57 15.34 -10.98 -2.77
CA LEU A 57 16.03 -10.76 -4.05
C LEU A 57 15.13 -10.19 -5.15
N ASN A 58 13.85 -10.59 -5.20
CA ASN A 58 12.89 -10.10 -6.20
C ASN A 58 12.44 -8.66 -5.88
N ILE A 59 12.16 -8.38 -4.60
CA ILE A 59 11.80 -7.04 -4.11
C ILE A 59 13.00 -6.10 -4.27
N ASP A 60 14.23 -6.57 -3.98
CA ASP A 60 15.46 -5.81 -4.16
C ASP A 60 15.74 -5.53 -5.65
N ALA A 61 15.46 -6.48 -6.54
CA ALA A 61 15.54 -6.28 -7.98
C ALA A 61 14.52 -5.23 -8.47
N LEU A 62 13.28 -5.25 -7.93
CA LEU A 62 12.29 -4.21 -8.19
C LEU A 62 12.82 -2.83 -7.75
N ALA A 63 13.35 -2.70 -6.54
CA ALA A 63 13.93 -1.46 -6.04
C ALA A 63 15.12 -0.98 -6.89
N LYS A 64 15.99 -1.90 -7.32
CA LYS A 64 17.14 -1.61 -8.17
C LYS A 64 16.72 -1.17 -9.58
N SER A 65 15.62 -1.69 -10.11
CA SER A 65 15.08 -1.30 -11.42
C SER A 65 14.36 0.04 -11.44
N GLY A 66 14.27 0.72 -10.29
CA GLY A 66 13.57 1.98 -10.12
C GLY A 66 14.19 2.88 -9.05
N THR A 67 13.35 3.63 -8.36
CA THR A 67 13.74 4.53 -7.28
C THR A 67 13.27 4.00 -5.93
N ARG A 68 14.16 3.94 -4.94
CA ARG A 68 13.79 3.74 -3.53
C ARG A 68 13.67 5.08 -2.80
N PHE A 69 12.66 5.22 -1.96
CA PHE A 69 12.48 6.39 -1.10
C PHE A 69 12.84 6.03 0.33
N THR A 70 13.69 6.84 0.96
CA THR A 70 14.19 6.54 2.31
C THR A 70 13.29 7.05 3.43
N HIS A 71 12.36 7.96 3.14
CA HIS A 71 11.47 8.60 4.10
C HIS A 71 10.01 8.45 3.65
N CYS A 72 9.46 7.24 3.77
CA CYS A 72 8.04 6.98 3.54
C CYS A 72 7.34 6.67 4.86
N TYR A 73 6.24 7.38 5.14
CA TYR A 73 5.48 7.23 6.37
C TYR A 73 4.08 6.70 6.10
N ALA A 74 3.76 5.61 6.81
CA ALA A 74 2.41 5.09 6.98
C ALA A 74 1.89 5.45 8.37
N MET A 75 0.69 5.00 8.72
CA MET A 75 0.25 5.01 10.11
C MET A 75 0.84 3.82 10.88
N PRO A 76 0.93 3.87 12.21
CA PRO A 76 1.50 2.76 12.99
C PRO A 76 0.64 1.48 13.01
N LEU A 77 -0.54 1.48 12.35
CA LEU A 77 -1.46 0.35 12.27
C LEU A 77 -2.05 0.22 10.85
N CYS A 78 -2.33 -1.02 10.48
CA CYS A 78 -2.78 -1.40 9.14
C CYS A 78 -4.09 -0.73 8.69
N GLY A 79 -5.13 -0.69 9.52
CA GLY A 79 -6.41 -0.08 9.14
C GLY A 79 -6.29 1.40 8.76
N PRO A 80 -5.77 2.27 9.64
CA PRO A 80 -5.52 3.68 9.32
C PRO A 80 -4.64 3.90 8.09
N SER A 81 -3.55 3.12 7.93
CA SER A 81 -2.66 3.22 6.78
C SER A 81 -3.37 2.92 5.46
N ARG A 82 -4.11 1.82 5.41
CA ARG A 82 -4.84 1.38 4.22
C ARG A 82 -5.94 2.36 3.84
N CYS A 83 -6.65 2.90 4.81
CA CYS A 83 -7.65 3.95 4.58
C CYS A 83 -6.98 5.23 4.03
N MET A 84 -5.89 5.69 4.65
CA MET A 84 -5.13 6.86 4.21
C MET A 84 -4.61 6.68 2.77
N LEU A 85 -4.06 5.51 2.43
CA LEU A 85 -3.63 5.15 1.08
C LEU A 85 -4.74 5.31 0.04
N LEU A 86 -5.92 4.72 0.34
CA LEU A 86 -7.01 4.63 -0.64
C LEU A 86 -7.84 5.92 -0.74
N THR A 87 -7.87 6.75 0.31
CA THR A 87 -8.63 8.01 0.34
C THR A 87 -7.77 9.25 0.09
N GLY A 88 -6.44 9.16 0.24
CA GLY A 88 -5.54 10.31 0.21
C GLY A 88 -5.73 11.27 1.39
N ARG A 89 -6.35 10.80 2.50
CA ARG A 89 -6.79 11.62 3.62
C ARG A 89 -6.26 11.09 4.94
N TYR A 90 -5.86 12.00 5.83
CA TYR A 90 -5.41 11.61 7.17
C TYR A 90 -6.52 10.96 8.01
N PRO A 91 -6.16 10.05 8.94
CA PRO A 91 -7.13 9.27 9.71
C PRO A 91 -8.15 10.10 10.49
N PHE A 92 -7.77 11.26 11.04
CA PHE A 92 -8.71 12.11 11.76
C PHE A 92 -9.86 12.65 10.88
N ARG A 93 -9.66 12.75 9.55
CA ARG A 93 -10.70 13.17 8.60
C ARG A 93 -11.70 12.07 8.31
N THR A 94 -11.22 10.83 8.21
CA THR A 94 -12.04 9.66 7.88
C THR A 94 -12.64 8.99 9.13
N GLY A 95 -12.11 9.33 10.31
CA GLY A 95 -12.48 8.71 11.59
C GLY A 95 -11.83 7.35 11.84
N LEU A 96 -11.08 6.78 10.86
CA LEU A 96 -10.40 5.51 11.03
C LEU A 96 -9.03 5.71 11.67
N VAL A 97 -9.01 6.15 12.93
CA VAL A 97 -7.81 6.48 13.72
C VAL A 97 -7.17 5.28 14.41
N SER A 98 -7.83 4.13 14.37
CA SER A 98 -7.34 2.85 14.92
C SER A 98 -8.07 1.68 14.27
N ASN A 99 -7.57 0.46 14.45
CA ASN A 99 -8.26 -0.74 13.94
C ASN A 99 -9.66 -0.96 14.57
N GLN A 100 -9.93 -0.39 15.74
CA GLN A 100 -11.22 -0.47 16.42
C GLN A 100 -12.21 0.61 15.94
N SER A 101 -11.78 1.61 15.20
CA SER A 101 -12.63 2.72 14.73
C SER A 101 -13.17 2.53 13.30
N ALA A 102 -13.09 1.33 12.74
CA ALA A 102 -13.52 1.02 11.38
C ALA A 102 -14.99 1.42 11.10
N GLN A 103 -15.87 1.28 12.08
CA GLN A 103 -17.29 1.66 11.95
C GLN A 103 -17.51 3.16 11.73
N ALA A 104 -16.56 4.01 12.12
CA ALA A 104 -16.64 5.44 11.82
C ALA A 104 -16.64 5.70 10.31
N LEU A 105 -15.83 4.96 9.55
CA LEU A 105 -15.76 5.07 8.10
C LEU A 105 -17.09 4.69 7.41
N ALA A 106 -17.87 3.77 7.98
CA ALA A 106 -19.15 3.32 7.41
C ALA A 106 -20.20 4.44 7.31
N GLY A 107 -20.10 5.46 8.17
CA GLY A 107 -20.98 6.64 8.16
C GLY A 107 -20.51 7.77 7.25
N HIS A 108 -19.33 7.66 6.64
CA HIS A 108 -18.73 8.68 5.78
C HIS A 108 -18.93 8.35 4.31
N GLN A 109 -19.14 9.40 3.50
CA GLN A 109 -19.18 9.28 2.05
C GLN A 109 -17.76 9.50 1.47
N GLU A 110 -16.85 8.59 1.81
CA GLU A 110 -15.49 8.66 1.29
C GLU A 110 -15.43 8.19 -0.17
N ILE A 111 -14.60 8.85 -0.96
CA ILE A 111 -14.30 8.46 -2.34
C ILE A 111 -12.90 7.87 -2.34
N MET A 112 -12.79 6.59 -2.65
CA MET A 112 -11.50 5.90 -2.72
C MET A 112 -10.90 5.92 -4.12
N MET A 113 -9.59 5.83 -4.19
CA MET A 113 -8.77 5.80 -5.40
C MET A 113 -9.33 4.89 -6.52
N PRO A 114 -9.76 3.63 -6.26
CA PRO A 114 -10.29 2.77 -7.32
C PRO A 114 -11.56 3.32 -7.97
N THR A 115 -12.41 4.06 -7.26
CA THR A 115 -13.58 4.73 -7.83
C THR A 115 -13.17 5.77 -8.88
N VAL A 116 -12.16 6.56 -8.59
CA VAL A 116 -11.63 7.60 -9.49
C VAL A 116 -10.93 6.98 -10.70
N LEU A 117 -10.12 5.95 -10.47
CA LEU A 117 -9.44 5.23 -11.56
C LEU A 117 -10.43 4.49 -12.47
N LYS A 118 -11.47 3.87 -11.90
CA LYS A 118 -12.55 3.23 -12.68
C LYS A 118 -13.27 4.24 -13.56
N ALA A 119 -13.58 5.44 -13.04
CA ALA A 119 -14.18 6.52 -13.83
C ALA A 119 -13.26 6.99 -14.97
N ALA A 120 -11.94 6.86 -14.81
CA ALA A 120 -10.95 7.12 -15.86
C ALA A 120 -10.74 5.94 -16.82
N GLY A 121 -11.56 4.87 -16.74
CA GLY A 121 -11.54 3.73 -17.66
C GLY A 121 -10.56 2.61 -17.27
N TYR A 122 -10.11 2.55 -16.02
CA TYR A 122 -9.27 1.47 -15.52
C TYR A 122 -10.09 0.25 -15.10
N ALA A 123 -9.65 -0.95 -15.46
CA ALA A 123 -10.04 -2.16 -14.75
C ALA A 123 -9.44 -2.13 -13.35
N THR A 124 -10.20 -2.46 -12.31
CA THR A 124 -9.74 -2.32 -10.92
C THR A 124 -9.90 -3.63 -10.15
N ALA A 125 -8.84 -4.10 -9.49
CA ALA A 125 -8.88 -5.28 -8.65
C ALA A 125 -8.27 -5.04 -7.26
N CYS A 126 -8.92 -5.61 -6.24
CA CYS A 126 -8.38 -5.75 -4.89
C CYS A 126 -8.10 -7.24 -4.63
N VAL A 127 -6.84 -7.57 -4.33
CA VAL A 127 -6.43 -8.95 -4.06
C VAL A 127 -5.78 -9.03 -2.69
N GLY A 128 -6.42 -9.77 -1.79
CA GLY A 128 -5.92 -10.07 -0.46
C GLY A 128 -6.59 -9.32 0.68
N LYS A 129 -5.80 -8.92 1.67
CA LYS A 129 -6.29 -8.30 2.91
C LYS A 129 -7.05 -7.01 2.63
N TRP A 130 -8.36 -7.01 2.89
CA TRP A 130 -9.16 -5.79 2.89
C TRP A 130 -9.00 -5.01 4.20
N GLY A 131 -8.62 -5.70 5.27
CA GLY A 131 -8.33 -5.11 6.57
C GLY A 131 -9.58 -4.88 7.41
N GLN A 132 -9.60 -3.75 8.11
CA GLN A 132 -10.67 -3.36 9.02
C GLN A 132 -11.69 -2.41 8.37
N MET A 133 -11.60 -2.16 7.06
CA MET A 133 -12.54 -1.28 6.39
C MET A 133 -13.93 -1.92 6.34
N PRO A 134 -14.99 -1.14 6.54
CA PRO A 134 -16.36 -1.64 6.46
C PRO A 134 -16.70 -1.99 5.01
N PHE A 135 -17.66 -2.90 4.83
CA PHE A 135 -18.10 -3.40 3.53
C PHE A 135 -17.00 -4.15 2.75
N GLY A 136 -17.32 -4.65 1.58
CA GLY A 136 -16.36 -5.30 0.71
C GLY A 136 -15.74 -4.34 -0.31
N PRO A 137 -14.67 -4.75 -1.02
CA PRO A 137 -13.99 -3.91 -2.01
C PRO A 137 -14.89 -3.32 -3.09
N ALA A 138 -15.95 -4.02 -3.48
CA ALA A 138 -16.87 -3.59 -4.54
C ALA A 138 -17.59 -2.27 -4.20
N GLN A 139 -17.97 -2.06 -2.93
CA GLN A 139 -18.61 -0.83 -2.47
C GLN A 139 -17.68 0.37 -2.52
N TRP A 140 -16.37 0.14 -2.63
CA TRP A 140 -15.34 1.17 -2.65
C TRP A 140 -14.68 1.35 -4.02
N GLY A 141 -15.29 0.77 -5.09
CA GLY A 141 -14.90 1.04 -6.47
C GLY A 141 -14.07 -0.04 -7.16
N PHE A 142 -13.71 -1.13 -6.47
CA PHE A 142 -13.07 -2.26 -7.13
C PHE A 142 -14.10 -3.09 -7.91
N ALA A 143 -13.78 -3.37 -9.18
CA ALA A 143 -14.66 -4.17 -10.04
C ALA A 143 -14.51 -5.67 -9.78
N GLU A 144 -13.30 -6.11 -9.44
CA GLU A 144 -12.99 -7.51 -9.14
C GLU A 144 -12.25 -7.60 -7.81
N SER A 145 -12.43 -8.70 -7.09
CA SER A 145 -11.70 -8.91 -5.84
C SER A 145 -11.58 -10.38 -5.44
N LEU A 146 -10.43 -10.73 -4.86
CA LEU A 146 -10.30 -11.83 -3.93
C LEU A 146 -9.92 -11.22 -2.58
N SER A 147 -10.77 -11.32 -1.58
CA SER A 147 -10.55 -10.64 -0.30
C SER A 147 -10.95 -11.51 0.90
N PHE A 148 -10.48 -11.12 2.08
CA PHE A 148 -10.83 -11.77 3.32
C PHE A 148 -10.92 -10.76 4.48
N HIS A 149 -11.62 -11.11 5.53
CA HIS A 149 -11.71 -10.33 6.75
C HIS A 149 -10.59 -10.66 7.73
N GLY A 150 -10.13 -9.65 8.45
CA GLY A 150 -9.04 -9.80 9.43
C GLY A 150 -7.66 -9.78 8.80
N SER A 151 -6.73 -10.54 9.37
CA SER A 151 -5.32 -10.61 8.96
C SER A 151 -4.76 -12.00 9.31
N GLY A 152 -3.62 -12.37 8.71
CA GLY A 152 -2.94 -13.63 9.01
C GLY A 152 -3.73 -14.84 8.53
N GLN A 153 -4.31 -14.76 7.35
CA GLN A 153 -5.10 -15.81 6.73
C GLN A 153 -4.23 -16.61 5.75
N TYR A 154 -3.80 -17.79 6.16
CA TYR A 154 -2.87 -18.62 5.37
C TYR A 154 -3.50 -19.96 4.97
N TRP A 155 -3.46 -20.93 5.88
CA TRP A 155 -4.02 -22.28 5.71
C TRP A 155 -5.48 -22.39 6.17
N LYS A 156 -5.98 -21.34 6.83
CA LYS A 156 -7.35 -21.22 7.33
C LYS A 156 -7.80 -19.77 7.20
N THR A 157 -9.08 -19.57 7.00
CA THR A 157 -9.71 -18.26 6.99
C THR A 157 -10.52 -18.02 8.26
N ALA A 158 -10.51 -16.81 8.78
CA ALA A 158 -11.39 -16.42 9.88
C ALA A 158 -12.85 -16.48 9.42
N GLY A 159 -13.69 -17.16 10.20
CA GLY A 159 -15.08 -17.40 9.80
C GLY A 159 -15.27 -18.46 8.70
N GLY A 160 -14.19 -19.15 8.29
CA GLY A 160 -14.25 -20.27 7.34
C GLY A 160 -14.32 -19.89 5.86
N SER A 161 -14.24 -18.59 5.50
CA SER A 161 -14.39 -18.15 4.11
C SER A 161 -13.45 -17.01 3.74
N TYR A 162 -13.00 -17.01 2.48
CA TYR A 162 -12.56 -15.84 1.75
C TYR A 162 -13.63 -15.47 0.71
N PHE A 163 -13.49 -14.35 0.04
CA PHE A 163 -14.53 -13.84 -0.87
C PHE A 163 -13.95 -13.59 -2.26
N VAL A 164 -14.61 -14.09 -3.29
CA VAL A 164 -14.31 -13.79 -4.69
C VAL A 164 -15.46 -12.96 -5.25
N ASN A 165 -15.20 -11.70 -5.58
CA ASN A 165 -16.21 -10.74 -6.05
C ASN A 165 -17.44 -10.63 -5.12
N GLY A 166 -17.20 -10.75 -3.80
CA GLY A 166 -18.23 -10.72 -2.77
C GLY A 166 -18.85 -12.07 -2.42
N GLU A 167 -18.63 -13.10 -3.25
CA GLU A 167 -19.15 -14.45 -3.00
C GLU A 167 -18.22 -15.24 -2.07
N PRO A 168 -18.74 -15.84 -0.99
CA PRO A 168 -17.94 -16.61 -0.06
C PRO A 168 -17.42 -17.91 -0.69
N LYS A 169 -16.14 -18.21 -0.43
CA LYS A 169 -15.47 -19.45 -0.84
C LYS A 169 -14.81 -20.10 0.38
N ALA A 170 -14.90 -21.40 0.49
CA ALA A 170 -14.15 -22.16 1.48
C ALA A 170 -12.73 -22.45 0.97
N LEU A 171 -11.75 -22.37 1.87
CA LEU A 171 -10.39 -22.80 1.57
C LEU A 171 -10.34 -24.32 1.64
N GLY A 172 -9.88 -24.97 0.56
CA GLY A 172 -9.75 -26.41 0.47
C GLY A 172 -8.64 -26.97 1.39
N ALA A 173 -8.66 -28.24 1.65
CA ALA A 173 -7.61 -28.90 2.43
C ALA A 173 -6.27 -28.82 1.67
N GLY A 174 -5.23 -28.29 2.35
CA GLY A 174 -3.90 -28.11 1.75
C GLY A 174 -3.77 -26.92 0.81
N GLU A 175 -4.81 -26.11 0.61
CA GLU A 175 -4.69 -24.85 -0.11
C GLU A 175 -4.08 -23.74 0.76
N TYR A 176 -3.19 -22.97 0.17
CA TYR A 176 -2.53 -21.84 0.79
C TYR A 176 -3.10 -20.54 0.21
N LEU A 177 -3.79 -19.75 1.02
CA LEU A 177 -4.53 -18.57 0.53
C LEU A 177 -3.66 -17.58 -0.24
N PRO A 178 -2.40 -17.28 0.15
CA PRO A 178 -1.55 -16.40 -0.63
C PRO A 178 -1.25 -16.89 -2.06
N ASP A 179 -1.24 -18.22 -2.31
CA ASP A 179 -1.11 -18.77 -3.66
C ASP A 179 -2.39 -18.56 -4.49
N LEU A 180 -3.56 -18.70 -3.87
CA LEU A 180 -4.83 -18.38 -4.52
C LEU A 180 -4.94 -16.88 -4.85
N MET A 181 -4.46 -16.02 -3.94
CA MET A 181 -4.35 -14.58 -4.17
C MET A 181 -3.46 -14.27 -5.39
N HIS A 182 -2.28 -14.90 -5.44
CA HIS A 182 -1.38 -14.74 -6.58
C HIS A 182 -2.02 -15.21 -7.89
N SER A 183 -2.66 -16.38 -7.88
CA SER A 183 -3.34 -16.94 -9.06
C SER A 183 -4.47 -16.02 -9.55
N PHE A 184 -5.23 -15.41 -8.64
CA PHE A 184 -6.25 -14.42 -8.98
C PHE A 184 -5.63 -13.16 -9.58
N ALA A 185 -4.52 -12.65 -8.99
CA ALA A 185 -3.81 -11.49 -9.53
C ALA A 185 -3.29 -11.76 -10.95
N ALA A 186 -2.65 -12.91 -11.20
CA ALA A 186 -2.17 -13.32 -12.51
C ALA A 186 -3.31 -13.41 -13.55
N GLY A 187 -4.42 -14.05 -13.17
CA GLY A 187 -5.61 -14.13 -14.04
C GLY A 187 -6.23 -12.75 -14.34
N PHE A 188 -6.20 -11.83 -13.38
CA PHE A 188 -6.62 -10.44 -13.61
C PHE A 188 -5.72 -9.73 -14.62
N LEU A 189 -4.38 -9.86 -14.51
CA LEU A 189 -3.44 -9.27 -15.46
C LEU A 189 -3.65 -9.82 -16.88
N GLU A 190 -3.82 -11.12 -17.03
CA GLU A 190 -4.06 -11.77 -18.31
C GLU A 190 -5.38 -11.32 -18.94
N LYS A 191 -6.46 -11.28 -18.16
CA LYS A 191 -7.78 -10.83 -18.60
C LYS A 191 -7.79 -9.38 -19.09
N HIS A 192 -6.98 -8.51 -18.47
CA HIS A 192 -7.00 -7.07 -18.73
C HIS A 192 -5.72 -6.55 -19.43
N GLN A 193 -4.95 -7.42 -20.09
CA GLN A 193 -3.67 -7.07 -20.70
C GLN A 193 -3.78 -5.99 -21.80
N ASP A 194 -4.97 -5.83 -22.42
CA ASP A 194 -5.22 -4.91 -23.53
C ASP A 194 -5.90 -3.60 -23.11
N GLN A 195 -6.11 -3.38 -21.80
CA GLN A 195 -6.68 -2.15 -21.27
C GLN A 195 -5.93 -1.70 -20.01
N PRO A 196 -6.00 -0.40 -19.63
CA PRO A 196 -5.35 0.06 -18.42
C PRO A 196 -6.00 -0.59 -17.19
N PHE A 197 -5.17 -0.96 -16.20
CA PHE A 197 -5.64 -1.56 -14.97
C PHE A 197 -4.97 -0.97 -13.73
N TYR A 198 -5.67 -1.08 -12.62
CA TYR A 198 -5.18 -0.85 -11.27
C TYR A 198 -5.34 -2.13 -10.43
N LEU A 199 -4.22 -2.69 -10.01
CA LEU A 199 -4.17 -3.84 -9.11
C LEU A 199 -3.68 -3.39 -7.73
N TYR A 200 -4.53 -3.47 -6.71
CA TYR A 200 -4.18 -3.35 -5.30
C TYR A 200 -3.90 -4.76 -4.76
N TYR A 201 -2.62 -5.16 -4.75
CA TYR A 201 -2.17 -6.45 -4.25
C TYR A 201 -1.78 -6.31 -2.77
N SER A 202 -2.75 -6.50 -1.92
CA SER A 202 -2.69 -6.37 -0.48
C SER A 202 -2.31 -7.72 0.14
N MET A 203 -1.01 -8.00 0.21
CA MET A 203 -0.47 -9.27 0.68
C MET A 203 -0.83 -9.54 2.14
N ASP A 204 -0.86 -10.81 2.54
CA ASP A 204 -1.09 -11.26 3.92
C ASP A 204 0.22 -11.36 4.71
N HIS A 205 1.34 -11.57 3.99
CA HIS A 205 2.68 -11.63 4.57
C HIS A 205 3.15 -10.24 5.01
N ILE A 206 3.74 -10.13 6.15
CA ILE A 206 4.19 -11.14 7.12
C ILE A 206 3.40 -11.05 8.45
N HIS A 207 2.09 -10.82 8.37
CA HIS A 207 1.25 -10.70 9.58
C HIS A 207 1.16 -12.03 10.33
N GLY A 208 1.20 -11.96 11.65
CA GLY A 208 0.97 -13.16 12.49
C GLY A 208 -0.47 -13.70 12.43
N PRO A 209 -0.69 -14.98 12.74
CA PRO A 209 0.31 -15.90 13.31
C PRO A 209 1.37 -16.31 12.28
N ILE A 210 2.63 -16.37 12.70
CA ILE A 210 3.71 -16.83 11.86
C ILE A 210 3.59 -18.36 11.74
N LEU A 211 3.16 -18.80 10.58
CA LEU A 211 2.91 -20.19 10.24
C LEU A 211 3.90 -20.68 9.19
N ARG A 212 3.95 -21.99 8.99
CA ARG A 212 4.68 -22.57 7.85
C ARG A 212 4.14 -22.05 6.53
N THR A 213 5.04 -21.81 5.61
CA THR A 213 4.71 -21.63 4.19
C THR A 213 4.77 -22.99 3.48
N PRO A 214 4.32 -23.11 2.22
CA PRO A 214 4.52 -24.33 1.43
C PRO A 214 5.99 -24.75 1.27
N ASP A 215 6.93 -23.80 1.39
CA ASP A 215 8.37 -24.05 1.24
C ASP A 215 9.09 -24.30 2.58
N SER A 216 8.41 -24.17 3.70
CA SER A 216 9.01 -24.35 5.04
C SER A 216 9.39 -25.79 5.32
N LYS A 217 10.57 -25.99 5.90
CA LYS A 217 11.03 -27.31 6.34
C LYS A 217 10.25 -27.82 7.56
N ASP A 218 10.19 -29.11 7.74
CA ASP A 218 9.63 -29.71 8.95
C ASP A 218 10.52 -29.36 10.16
N GLY A 219 9.88 -29.03 11.29
CA GLY A 219 10.58 -28.72 12.52
C GLY A 219 11.23 -27.32 12.55
N ALA A 220 10.95 -26.46 11.59
CA ALA A 220 11.46 -25.09 11.59
C ALA A 220 11.11 -24.33 12.87
N THR A 221 12.07 -23.61 13.42
CA THR A 221 11.91 -22.72 14.58
C THR A 221 11.03 -21.51 14.25
N LYS A 222 10.59 -20.75 15.25
CA LYS A 222 9.79 -19.54 15.02
C LYS A 222 10.53 -18.50 14.19
N ASP A 223 11.84 -18.36 14.40
CA ASP A 223 12.67 -17.41 13.69
C ASP A 223 12.88 -17.84 12.22
N GLU A 224 13.09 -19.14 11.99
CA GLU A 224 13.12 -19.69 10.63
C GLU A 224 11.78 -19.53 9.92
N LEU A 225 10.65 -19.78 10.61
CA LEU A 225 9.32 -19.57 10.03
C LEU A 225 9.09 -18.08 9.68
N TYR A 226 9.62 -17.15 10.47
CA TYR A 226 9.55 -15.73 10.13
C TYR A 226 10.32 -15.44 8.83
N ALA A 227 11.56 -15.92 8.74
CA ALA A 227 12.38 -15.80 7.54
C ALA A 227 11.72 -16.46 6.31
N ASP A 228 11.12 -17.65 6.49
CA ASP A 228 10.37 -18.35 5.45
C ASP A 228 9.18 -17.52 4.93
N ASN A 229 8.44 -16.84 5.82
CA ASN A 229 7.33 -15.98 5.43
C ASN A 229 7.80 -14.75 4.65
N VAL A 230 8.94 -14.14 5.04
CA VAL A 230 9.57 -13.05 4.27
C VAL A 230 10.00 -13.56 2.89
N ALA A 231 10.67 -14.71 2.82
CA ALA A 231 11.12 -15.31 1.56
C ALA A 231 9.95 -15.70 0.66
N TYR A 232 8.83 -16.16 1.24
CA TYR A 232 7.63 -16.51 0.47
C TYR A 232 6.93 -15.28 -0.09
N MET A 233 6.86 -14.19 0.68
CA MET A 233 6.41 -12.89 0.18
C MET A 233 7.24 -12.46 -1.04
N ASP A 234 8.57 -12.49 -0.92
CA ASP A 234 9.49 -12.16 -2.00
C ASP A 234 9.28 -13.03 -3.24
N LYS A 235 9.10 -14.35 -3.04
CA LYS A 235 8.78 -15.31 -4.12
C LYS A 235 7.49 -14.94 -4.85
N LEU A 236 6.43 -14.54 -4.13
CA LEU A 236 5.17 -14.14 -4.75
C LEU A 236 5.29 -12.82 -5.53
N VAL A 237 6.10 -11.86 -5.04
CA VAL A 237 6.43 -10.65 -5.80
C VAL A 237 7.19 -11.01 -7.07
N GLY A 238 8.19 -11.91 -6.99
CA GLY A 238 8.92 -12.40 -8.14
C GLY A 238 8.02 -13.06 -9.19
N LYS A 239 7.08 -13.90 -8.77
CA LYS A 239 6.08 -14.51 -9.67
C LYS A 239 5.21 -13.45 -10.36
N LEU A 240 4.77 -12.40 -9.64
CA LEU A 240 3.98 -11.32 -10.23
C LEU A 240 4.78 -10.53 -11.26
N MET A 241 6.07 -10.27 -11.00
CA MET A 241 6.96 -9.60 -11.96
C MET A 241 7.16 -10.45 -13.20
N ALA A 242 7.40 -11.77 -13.05
CA ALA A 242 7.54 -12.71 -14.17
C ALA A 242 6.26 -12.77 -15.03
N GLU A 243 5.09 -12.64 -14.42
CA GLU A 243 3.81 -12.58 -15.13
C GLU A 243 3.68 -11.31 -15.97
N LEU A 244 4.12 -10.15 -15.46
CA LEU A 244 4.19 -8.91 -16.24
C LEU A 244 5.15 -9.03 -17.44
N ASP A 245 6.27 -9.73 -17.26
CA ASP A 245 7.24 -9.98 -18.34
C ASP A 245 6.63 -10.94 -19.39
N ARG A 246 6.00 -12.04 -18.96
CA ARG A 246 5.31 -13.00 -19.85
C ARG A 246 4.25 -12.33 -20.73
N LEU A 247 3.48 -11.41 -20.14
CA LEU A 247 2.43 -10.66 -20.83
C LEU A 247 2.94 -9.41 -21.57
N LYS A 248 4.26 -9.12 -21.53
CA LYS A 248 4.87 -7.91 -22.11
C LYS A 248 4.25 -6.61 -21.58
N LEU A 249 3.89 -6.61 -20.30
CA LEU A 249 3.26 -5.48 -19.62
C LEU A 249 4.26 -4.64 -18.82
N ARG A 250 5.47 -5.15 -18.56
CA ARG A 250 6.43 -4.57 -17.60
C ARG A 250 6.77 -3.11 -17.89
N GLU A 251 7.04 -2.75 -19.15
CA GLU A 251 7.42 -1.39 -19.56
C GLU A 251 6.27 -0.37 -19.48
N LYS A 252 5.03 -0.84 -19.54
CA LYS A 252 3.83 0.01 -19.43
C LYS A 252 3.15 -0.10 -18.05
N THR A 253 3.88 -0.59 -17.04
CA THR A 253 3.36 -0.79 -15.70
C THR A 253 4.23 -0.13 -14.64
N LEU A 254 3.63 0.79 -13.88
CA LEU A 254 4.20 1.29 -12.63
C LEU A 254 3.92 0.29 -11.52
N VAL A 255 4.96 -0.17 -10.85
CA VAL A 255 4.86 -1.05 -9.68
C VAL A 255 5.39 -0.33 -8.45
N VAL A 256 4.58 -0.27 -7.41
CA VAL A 256 4.95 0.23 -6.07
C VAL A 256 4.99 -0.95 -5.12
N PHE A 257 6.03 -1.04 -4.29
CA PHE A 257 6.12 -1.97 -3.17
C PHE A 257 6.38 -1.19 -1.88
N THR A 258 5.60 -1.49 -0.83
CA THR A 258 5.77 -0.91 0.52
C THR A 258 5.14 -1.81 1.58
N GLY A 259 5.41 -1.55 2.87
CA GLY A 259 4.69 -2.15 4.00
C GLY A 259 3.60 -1.20 4.53
N ASP A 260 2.54 -1.73 5.15
CA ASP A 260 1.43 -0.92 5.66
C ASP A 260 1.69 -0.27 7.03
N ASN A 261 2.62 -0.79 7.77
CA ASN A 261 3.17 -0.27 9.03
C ASN A 261 4.50 -0.98 9.32
N GLY A 262 5.19 -0.58 10.37
CA GLY A 262 6.43 -1.23 10.74
C GLY A 262 6.25 -2.67 11.20
N THR A 263 7.39 -3.37 11.34
CA THR A 263 7.51 -4.77 11.79
C THR A 263 6.70 -5.03 13.06
N ALA A 264 5.94 -6.13 13.08
CA ALA A 264 5.20 -6.56 14.27
C ALA A 264 6.10 -7.19 15.34
N VAL A 265 5.54 -7.41 16.52
CA VAL A 265 6.26 -8.00 17.67
C VAL A 265 6.94 -9.34 17.36
N PHE A 266 6.42 -10.11 16.42
CA PHE A 266 6.98 -11.42 16.05
C PHE A 266 8.33 -11.31 15.34
N GLY A 267 8.57 -10.21 14.64
CA GLY A 267 9.81 -9.94 13.91
C GLY A 267 10.71 -8.89 14.56
N GLU A 268 10.27 -8.24 15.66
CA GLU A 268 10.98 -7.09 16.26
C GLU A 268 12.45 -7.35 16.58
N SER A 269 12.77 -8.53 17.10
CA SER A 269 14.14 -8.91 17.42
C SER A 269 14.98 -9.31 16.21
N LEU A 270 14.31 -9.67 15.12
CA LEU A 270 14.93 -10.20 13.90
C LEU A 270 15.14 -9.08 12.87
N ALA A 271 14.14 -8.23 12.67
CA ALA A 271 14.18 -7.15 11.69
C ALA A 271 15.13 -6.03 12.12
N LYS A 272 16.31 -6.01 11.51
CA LYS A 272 17.37 -5.02 11.76
C LYS A 272 17.73 -4.30 10.46
N VAL A 273 18.16 -3.05 10.57
CA VAL A 273 18.71 -2.29 9.44
C VAL A 273 20.22 -2.16 9.65
N ASP A 274 21.02 -2.60 8.67
CA ASP A 274 22.49 -2.62 8.77
C ASP A 274 23.01 -3.25 10.08
N GLY A 275 22.35 -4.33 10.52
CA GLY A 275 22.67 -5.07 11.74
C GLY A 275 22.23 -4.39 13.04
N LYS A 276 21.61 -3.22 13.00
CA LYS A 276 21.16 -2.45 14.17
C LYS A 276 19.65 -2.56 14.39
N PRO A 277 19.19 -2.67 15.66
CA PRO A 277 17.76 -2.65 15.95
C PRO A 277 17.15 -1.27 15.63
N ILE A 278 15.92 -1.28 15.14
CA ILE A 278 15.14 -0.08 14.85
C ILE A 278 14.43 0.39 16.14
N SER A 279 14.27 1.70 16.30
CA SER A 279 13.52 2.27 17.43
C SER A 279 12.01 2.09 17.23
N GLY A 280 11.41 1.24 18.04
CA GLY A 280 9.97 0.96 18.00
C GLY A 280 9.57 -0.11 16.97
N ARG A 281 8.26 -0.34 16.88
CA ARG A 281 7.62 -1.36 16.03
C ARG A 281 6.18 -0.98 15.75
N LYS A 282 5.45 -1.80 15.00
CA LYS A 282 3.98 -1.69 14.81
C LYS A 282 3.28 -1.26 16.10
N GLY A 283 2.41 -0.26 16.00
CA GLY A 283 1.64 0.29 17.12
C GLY A 283 2.41 1.26 18.02
N SER A 284 3.68 1.59 17.72
CA SER A 284 4.43 2.63 18.41
C SER A 284 4.45 3.96 17.65
N MET A 285 4.67 5.07 18.38
CA MET A 285 4.84 6.42 17.80
C MET A 285 6.31 6.73 17.50
N LEU A 286 7.16 5.70 17.46
CA LEU A 286 8.57 5.77 17.08
C LEU A 286 8.74 5.38 15.61
N GLU A 287 9.93 5.62 15.05
CA GLU A 287 10.22 5.40 13.62
C GLU A 287 9.82 4.00 13.14
N GLY A 288 10.17 2.96 13.89
CA GLY A 288 9.84 1.58 13.57
C GLY A 288 8.32 1.27 13.56
N GLY A 289 7.47 2.21 13.97
CA GLY A 289 6.01 2.03 13.89
C GLY A 289 5.43 2.46 12.56
N SER A 290 5.98 3.50 11.94
CA SER A 290 5.35 4.22 10.82
C SER A 290 6.25 4.45 9.61
N ARG A 291 7.58 4.45 9.77
CA ARG A 291 8.50 4.55 8.63
C ARG A 291 8.64 3.18 7.98
N VAL A 292 8.27 3.11 6.70
CA VAL A 292 8.17 1.86 5.93
C VAL A 292 9.08 1.89 4.70
N PRO A 293 9.52 0.73 4.18
CA PRO A 293 10.26 0.66 2.93
C PRO A 293 9.37 1.10 1.76
N LEU A 294 9.94 1.82 0.80
CA LEU A 294 9.24 2.20 -0.43
C LEU A 294 10.14 2.05 -1.65
N ALA A 295 9.71 1.23 -2.58
CA ALA A 295 10.31 1.08 -3.91
C ALA A 295 9.26 1.33 -4.99
N VAL A 296 9.66 2.07 -6.02
CA VAL A 296 8.80 2.42 -7.16
C VAL A 296 9.55 2.13 -8.45
N SER A 297 8.97 1.37 -9.35
CA SER A 297 9.61 0.98 -10.61
C SER A 297 8.66 1.05 -11.80
N TRP A 298 9.08 1.82 -12.79
CA TRP A 298 8.47 1.91 -14.12
C TRP A 298 9.61 1.98 -15.13
N PRO A 299 10.00 0.85 -15.75
CA PRO A 299 11.13 0.80 -16.66
C PRO A 299 11.07 1.84 -17.78
N GLY A 300 12.22 2.40 -18.12
CA GLY A 300 12.31 3.47 -19.13
C GLY A 300 11.83 4.85 -18.64
N THR A 301 11.18 4.95 -17.48
CA THR A 301 10.67 6.24 -16.95
C THR A 301 11.22 6.55 -15.56
N THR A 302 11.07 5.63 -14.61
CA THR A 302 11.63 5.82 -13.26
C THR A 302 13.15 5.56 -13.31
N PRO A 303 13.99 6.50 -12.79
CA PRO A 303 15.44 6.29 -12.78
C PRO A 303 15.85 5.04 -12.00
N ALA A 304 16.52 4.10 -12.67
CA ALA A 304 16.98 2.87 -12.06
C ALA A 304 18.12 3.13 -11.06
N GLY A 305 18.07 2.46 -9.90
CA GLY A 305 19.08 2.55 -8.84
C GLY A 305 19.09 3.90 -8.09
N LYS A 306 18.14 4.80 -8.36
CA LYS A 306 18.06 6.08 -7.66
C LYS A 306 17.63 5.89 -6.20
N VAL A 307 18.24 6.65 -5.32
CA VAL A 307 17.81 6.82 -3.93
C VAL A 307 17.25 8.23 -3.79
N SER A 308 15.98 8.36 -3.44
CA SER A 308 15.37 9.63 -3.07
C SER A 308 15.29 9.76 -1.55
N HIS A 309 15.66 10.93 -1.07
CA HIS A 309 15.49 11.33 0.32
C HIS A 309 14.27 12.21 0.54
N ASP A 310 13.46 12.39 -0.50
CA ASP A 310 12.21 13.13 -0.41
C ASP A 310 11.26 12.48 0.59
N LEU A 311 10.64 13.31 1.39
CA LEU A 311 9.65 12.89 2.35
C LEU A 311 8.34 12.53 1.62
N THR A 312 7.79 11.39 1.94
CA THR A 312 6.54 10.89 1.37
C THR A 312 5.66 10.29 2.46
N ASP A 313 4.35 10.28 2.26
CA ASP A 313 3.45 9.52 3.10
C ASP A 313 2.31 8.85 2.28
N PHE A 314 1.54 8.00 2.93
CA PHE A 314 0.52 7.20 2.23
C PHE A 314 -0.61 8.02 1.60
N SER A 315 -0.85 9.25 2.04
CA SER A 315 -1.84 10.12 1.40
C SER A 315 -1.43 10.54 -0.01
N ASP A 316 -0.13 10.49 -0.34
CA ASP A 316 0.43 10.95 -1.60
C ASP A 316 0.07 10.02 -2.78
N PHE A 317 -0.20 8.75 -2.53
CA PHE A 317 -0.44 7.79 -3.61
C PHE A 317 -1.76 8.04 -4.35
N PHE A 318 -2.81 8.51 -3.70
CA PHE A 318 -4.06 8.80 -4.39
C PHE A 318 -3.90 9.92 -5.43
N PRO A 319 -3.43 11.14 -5.11
CA PRO A 319 -3.21 12.17 -6.12
C PRO A 319 -2.15 11.76 -7.15
N THR A 320 -1.14 10.97 -6.77
CA THR A 320 -0.13 10.45 -7.70
C THR A 320 -0.74 9.53 -8.77
N PHE A 321 -1.53 8.56 -8.35
CA PHE A 321 -2.15 7.62 -9.28
C PHE A 321 -3.23 8.29 -10.13
N ALA A 322 -3.98 9.24 -9.56
CA ALA A 322 -4.92 10.05 -10.32
C ALA A 322 -4.22 10.87 -11.42
N GLU A 323 -3.11 11.55 -11.09
CA GLU A 323 -2.32 12.31 -12.07
C GLU A 323 -1.75 11.42 -13.17
N LEU A 324 -1.12 10.30 -12.80
CA LEU A 324 -0.52 9.36 -13.77
C LEU A 324 -1.57 8.70 -14.67
N ALA A 325 -2.79 8.51 -14.18
CA ALA A 325 -3.92 7.98 -14.93
C ALA A 325 -4.64 9.02 -15.78
N GLY A 326 -4.33 10.31 -15.62
CA GLY A 326 -5.12 11.40 -16.19
C GLY A 326 -6.54 11.48 -15.62
N ALA A 327 -6.72 11.04 -14.36
CA ALA A 327 -7.99 11.05 -13.67
C ALA A 327 -8.17 12.33 -12.85
N LYS A 328 -9.42 12.80 -12.76
CA LYS A 328 -9.75 14.00 -11.94
C LYS A 328 -9.94 13.57 -10.48
N LEU A 329 -9.27 14.27 -9.56
CA LEU A 329 -9.56 14.11 -8.13
C LEU A 329 -11.00 14.56 -7.80
N PRO A 330 -11.63 14.01 -6.75
CA PRO A 330 -13.00 14.35 -6.40
C PRO A 330 -13.12 15.81 -5.95
N ASP A 331 -14.12 16.51 -6.49
CA ASP A 331 -14.42 17.89 -6.10
C ASP A 331 -14.98 17.95 -4.67
N GLY A 332 -14.64 19.00 -3.94
CA GLY A 332 -15.14 19.25 -2.58
C GLY A 332 -14.57 18.34 -1.49
N VAL A 333 -13.67 17.42 -1.83
CA VAL A 333 -13.00 16.53 -0.87
C VAL A 333 -11.60 17.05 -0.59
N LYS A 334 -11.28 17.27 0.69
CA LYS A 334 -9.91 17.64 1.08
C LYS A 334 -9.02 16.41 0.97
N ILE A 335 -8.13 16.40 -0.01
CA ILE A 335 -7.00 15.44 -0.12
C ILE A 335 -5.81 16.05 0.61
N ASP A 336 -5.16 15.26 1.47
CA ASP A 336 -3.97 15.70 2.23
C ASP A 336 -2.67 15.37 1.50
N GLY A 337 -2.72 14.47 0.53
CA GLY A 337 -1.57 14.01 -0.24
C GLY A 337 -1.10 14.99 -1.29
N HIS A 338 0.18 14.89 -1.63
CA HIS A 338 0.85 15.58 -2.73
C HIS A 338 1.26 14.55 -3.79
N SER A 339 1.14 14.90 -5.07
CA SER A 339 1.54 13.97 -6.13
C SER A 339 3.05 13.77 -6.18
N LEU A 340 3.47 12.52 -6.26
CA LEU A 340 4.87 12.08 -6.45
C LEU A 340 5.20 11.84 -7.93
N ALA A 341 4.29 12.14 -8.85
CA ALA A 341 4.45 11.78 -10.27
C ALA A 341 5.72 12.36 -10.90
N ALA A 342 6.11 13.57 -10.51
CA ALA A 342 7.35 14.19 -10.99
C ALA A 342 8.59 13.45 -10.46
N GLN A 343 8.64 13.13 -9.16
CA GLN A 343 9.75 12.38 -8.54
C GLN A 343 9.87 10.95 -9.10
N ILE A 344 8.74 10.29 -9.34
CA ILE A 344 8.69 8.97 -9.99
C ILE A 344 9.29 9.04 -11.39
N LYS A 345 9.06 10.11 -12.14
CA LYS A 345 9.65 10.36 -13.46
C LYS A 345 11.09 10.91 -13.41
N GLY A 346 11.69 11.00 -12.23
CA GLY A 346 13.07 11.46 -12.05
C GLY A 346 13.26 12.96 -11.90
N GLY A 347 12.19 13.77 -11.97
CA GLY A 347 12.20 15.21 -11.73
C GLY A 347 12.24 15.55 -10.23
N ALA A 348 12.37 16.83 -9.91
CA ALA A 348 12.39 17.31 -8.53
C ALA A 348 11.00 17.31 -7.89
N GLY A 349 9.96 17.63 -8.66
CA GLY A 349 8.61 17.77 -8.13
C GLY A 349 8.50 18.85 -7.04
N THR A 350 7.52 18.68 -6.16
CA THR A 350 7.32 19.51 -4.97
C THR A 350 7.23 18.56 -3.76
N PRO A 351 8.37 18.13 -3.20
CA PRO A 351 8.38 17.27 -2.03
C PRO A 351 7.64 17.93 -0.87
N ARG A 352 6.98 17.11 -0.03
CA ARG A 352 6.35 17.62 1.18
C ARG A 352 7.43 18.06 2.19
N GLU A 353 7.14 19.09 2.95
CA GLU A 353 8.04 19.56 3.99
C GLU A 353 7.93 18.74 5.28
N TRP A 354 6.78 18.12 5.51
CA TRP A 354 6.49 17.29 6.68
C TRP A 354 5.49 16.19 6.35
N ALA A 355 5.56 15.09 7.10
CA ALA A 355 4.57 14.02 7.14
C ALA A 355 3.86 14.02 8.49
N TYR A 356 2.58 13.64 8.49
CA TYR A 356 1.75 13.51 9.70
C TYR A 356 1.50 12.06 10.03
N VAL A 357 1.67 11.70 11.31
CA VAL A 357 1.40 10.36 11.83
C VAL A 357 0.50 10.43 13.05
N GLU A 358 -0.53 9.59 13.07
CA GLU A 358 -1.52 9.52 14.14
C GLU A 358 -1.79 8.09 14.60
N LEU A 359 -2.01 7.92 15.89
CA LEU A 359 -2.50 6.70 16.48
C LEU A 359 -3.33 6.99 17.73
N SER A 360 -4.64 6.75 17.65
CA SER A 360 -5.57 6.83 18.79
C SER A 360 -5.44 8.15 19.59
N GLY A 361 -5.42 9.30 18.88
CA GLY A 361 -5.34 10.64 19.45
C GLY A 361 -3.94 11.13 19.82
N ARG A 362 -2.92 10.29 19.73
CA ARG A 362 -1.51 10.71 19.75
C ARG A 362 -1.08 11.02 18.32
N ASN A 363 -0.39 12.11 18.11
CA ASN A 363 0.13 12.45 16.79
C ASN A 363 1.46 13.20 16.87
N TYR A 364 2.13 13.23 15.73
CA TYR A 364 3.31 14.04 15.49
C TYR A 364 3.36 14.47 14.02
N VAL A 365 4.15 15.49 13.76
CA VAL A 365 4.65 15.81 12.42
C VAL A 365 6.16 15.59 12.38
N THR A 366 6.66 15.12 11.24
CA THR A 366 8.08 14.89 11.04
C THR A 366 8.53 15.47 9.70
N SER A 367 9.65 16.20 9.71
CA SER A 367 10.43 16.47 8.50
C SER A 367 11.51 15.39 8.34
N ALA A 368 12.41 15.54 7.38
CA ALA A 368 13.53 14.62 7.21
C ALA A 368 14.49 14.63 8.42
N ARG A 369 14.59 15.74 9.15
CA ARG A 369 15.54 15.94 10.26
C ARG A 369 14.89 16.08 11.63
N TRP A 370 13.65 16.59 11.71
CA TRP A 370 13.04 16.96 12.98
C TRP A 370 11.65 16.36 13.12
N LYS A 371 11.31 15.95 14.36
CA LYS A 371 10.00 15.39 14.71
C LYS A 371 9.43 16.15 15.89
N LEU A 372 8.22 16.67 15.74
CA LEU A 372 7.49 17.36 16.81
C LEU A 372 6.23 16.59 17.17
N ARG A 373 6.13 16.19 18.42
CA ARG A 373 4.94 15.52 18.96
C ARG A 373 3.92 16.56 19.44
N LYS A 374 2.65 16.15 19.50
CA LYS A 374 1.54 16.99 19.97
C LYS A 374 1.75 17.57 21.36
N ASP A 375 2.47 16.87 22.25
CA ASP A 375 2.82 17.33 23.59
C ASP A 375 3.94 18.37 23.62
N GLY A 376 4.43 18.79 22.45
CA GLY A 376 5.48 19.81 22.27
C GLY A 376 6.90 19.28 22.42
N GLU A 377 7.11 17.96 22.54
CA GLU A 377 8.43 17.37 22.52
C GLU A 377 9.01 17.33 21.10
N LEU A 378 10.20 17.94 20.95
CA LEU A 378 10.96 17.96 19.70
C LEU A 378 12.08 16.93 19.76
N PHE A 379 12.31 16.24 18.64
CA PHE A 379 13.39 15.26 18.49
C PHE A 379 14.25 15.58 17.28
N ASP A 380 15.56 15.43 17.40
CA ASP A 380 16.52 15.38 16.29
C ASP A 380 16.58 13.94 15.76
N MET A 381 16.24 13.78 14.48
CA MET A 381 16.11 12.49 13.81
C MET A 381 17.41 12.06 13.09
N LYS A 382 18.54 12.70 13.34
CA LYS A 382 19.83 12.40 12.67
C LYS A 382 20.30 10.95 12.86
N GLU A 383 19.86 10.28 13.93
CA GLU A 383 20.15 8.87 14.20
C GLU A 383 18.98 7.93 13.89
N ALA A 384 17.89 8.47 13.27
CA ALA A 384 16.77 7.63 12.84
C ALA A 384 17.21 6.67 11.71
N PRO A 385 16.66 5.47 11.67
CA PRO A 385 15.55 4.94 12.47
C PRO A 385 15.97 4.29 13.80
N PHE A 386 17.21 4.43 14.24
CA PHE A 386 17.74 3.70 15.40
C PHE A 386 17.46 4.40 16.73
N ARG A 387 17.46 5.73 16.73
CA ARG A 387 17.23 6.54 17.91
C ARG A 387 16.62 7.90 17.55
N GLU A 388 15.68 8.36 18.37
CA GLU A 388 15.14 9.72 18.36
C GLU A 388 15.78 10.49 19.51
N ILE A 389 16.46 11.60 19.22
CA ILE A 389 17.23 12.35 20.21
C ILE A 389 16.37 13.50 20.73
N PRO A 390 15.94 13.49 22.00
CA PRO A 390 15.11 14.58 22.54
C PRO A 390 15.90 15.90 22.57
N VAL A 391 15.23 16.99 22.24
CA VAL A 391 15.76 18.36 22.25
C VAL A 391 15.13 19.16 23.37
N ALA A 392 15.94 19.79 24.20
CA ALA A 392 15.49 20.60 25.31
C ALA A 392 14.54 21.72 24.84
N ARG A 393 13.51 22.06 25.63
CA ARG A 393 12.53 23.08 25.28
C ARG A 393 13.14 24.48 25.21
N ASP A 394 14.14 24.75 26.01
CA ASP A 394 14.87 26.00 26.13
C ASP A 394 16.18 26.01 25.33
N THR A 395 16.30 25.11 24.33
CA THR A 395 17.49 25.06 23.48
C THR A 395 17.74 26.38 22.76
N ALA A 396 19.03 26.79 22.70
CA ALA A 396 19.48 27.93 21.92
C ALA A 396 19.89 27.54 20.48
N ASP A 397 19.77 26.26 20.10
CA ASP A 397 20.06 25.82 18.73
C ASP A 397 19.05 26.42 17.77
N ALA A 398 19.54 27.30 16.87
CA ALA A 398 18.72 28.03 15.94
C ALA A 398 17.96 27.11 14.96
N GLU A 399 18.56 25.98 14.52
CA GLU A 399 17.90 25.01 13.64
C GLU A 399 16.73 24.32 14.37
N ALA A 400 16.95 23.91 15.61
CA ALA A 400 15.92 23.28 16.43
C ALA A 400 14.75 24.23 16.74
N VAL A 401 15.05 25.50 17.02
CA VAL A 401 14.03 26.55 17.26
C VAL A 401 13.21 26.80 16.01
N ALA A 402 13.86 26.93 14.86
CA ALA A 402 13.18 27.10 13.56
C ALA A 402 12.30 25.90 13.22
N ALA A 403 12.83 24.67 13.39
CA ALA A 403 12.09 23.44 13.16
C ALA A 403 10.87 23.31 14.06
N ARG A 404 11.01 23.64 15.35
CA ARG A 404 9.87 23.65 16.30
C ARG A 404 8.76 24.59 15.82
N THR A 405 9.12 25.80 15.37
CA THR A 405 8.16 26.77 14.87
C THR A 405 7.45 26.29 13.62
N GLN A 406 8.19 25.77 12.65
CA GLN A 406 7.62 25.23 11.39
C GLN A 406 6.69 24.04 11.63
N LEU A 407 7.16 23.06 12.43
CA LEU A 407 6.38 21.86 12.69
C LEU A 407 5.18 22.13 13.59
N GLN A 408 5.27 23.11 14.51
CA GLN A 408 4.11 23.55 15.30
C GLN A 408 3.05 24.18 14.39
N ALA A 409 3.44 25.03 13.44
CA ALA A 409 2.50 25.60 12.49
C ALA A 409 1.79 24.51 11.66
N ALA A 410 2.51 23.44 11.26
CA ALA A 410 1.91 22.29 10.58
C ALA A 410 0.91 21.53 11.47
N LEU A 411 1.24 21.30 12.74
CA LEU A 411 0.30 20.68 13.70
C LEU A 411 -0.95 21.54 13.91
N ASP A 412 -0.78 22.86 14.06
CA ASP A 412 -1.89 23.80 14.26
C ASP A 412 -2.81 23.84 13.05
N GLN A 413 -2.25 23.78 11.84
CA GLN A 413 -3.01 23.67 10.59
C GLN A 413 -3.86 22.38 10.53
N LEU A 414 -3.34 21.26 11.06
CA LEU A 414 -4.01 19.97 11.00
C LEU A 414 -4.99 19.74 12.15
N THR A 415 -4.68 20.25 13.34
CA THR A 415 -5.39 19.92 14.60
C THR A 415 -5.96 21.13 15.34
N GLY A 416 -5.81 22.33 14.78
CA GLY A 416 -6.25 23.60 15.37
C GLY A 416 -7.78 23.79 15.37
N PRO A 417 -8.28 24.89 15.99
CA PRO A 417 -9.71 25.23 16.00
C PRO A 417 -10.27 25.34 14.59
N GLY A 418 -11.42 24.71 14.33
CA GLY A 418 -12.09 24.70 13.03
C GLY A 418 -11.84 23.42 12.20
N GLN A 419 -10.96 22.53 12.63
CA GLN A 419 -10.89 21.21 12.06
C GLN A 419 -12.05 20.35 12.59
N PRO A 420 -12.64 19.45 11.76
CA PRO A 420 -13.69 18.56 12.23
C PRO A 420 -13.15 17.74 13.39
N ALA A 421 -13.88 17.78 14.52
CA ALA A 421 -13.55 16.90 15.64
C ALA A 421 -13.53 15.44 15.12
N PRO A 422 -12.57 14.62 15.54
CA PRO A 422 -12.60 13.21 15.21
C PRO A 422 -13.96 12.66 15.65
N PRO A 423 -14.64 11.84 14.81
CA PRO A 423 -15.91 11.26 15.17
C PRO A 423 -15.76 10.62 16.54
N SER A 424 -16.65 10.97 17.47
CA SER A 424 -16.63 10.48 18.85
C SER A 424 -16.98 9.00 18.88
N GLY A 425 -16.02 8.16 18.52
CA GLY A 425 -16.05 6.76 18.88
C GLY A 425 -16.06 6.71 20.42
N LYS A 426 -17.09 6.14 21.01
CA LYS A 426 -17.14 5.89 22.46
C LYS A 426 -15.79 5.33 22.88
N ASN A 427 -15.08 6.04 23.73
CA ASN A 427 -13.77 5.69 24.26
C ASN A 427 -13.76 4.24 24.74
N GLY A 428 -13.31 3.34 23.90
CA GLY A 428 -12.88 2.02 24.31
C GLY A 428 -11.53 2.17 25.00
N GLY A 429 -11.54 2.65 26.25
CA GLY A 429 -10.36 2.65 27.10
C GLY A 429 -9.75 1.25 27.03
N LEU A 430 -8.46 1.19 26.77
CA LEU A 430 -7.66 -0.01 26.91
C LEU A 430 -7.86 -0.55 28.33
N ARG A 431 -8.84 -1.46 28.51
CA ARG A 431 -8.88 -2.28 29.71
C ARG A 431 -7.62 -3.17 29.66
N PRO A 432 -6.82 -3.21 30.73
CA PRO A 432 -5.72 -4.17 30.79
C PRO A 432 -6.31 -5.55 30.57
N ARG A 433 -5.78 -6.32 29.63
CA ARG A 433 -6.12 -7.72 29.40
C ARG A 433 -5.98 -8.44 30.73
N LYS A 434 -7.10 -8.69 31.42
CA LYS A 434 -7.14 -9.70 32.48
C LYS A 434 -6.72 -11.01 31.82
N ALA A 435 -5.68 -11.64 32.39
CA ALA A 435 -5.23 -12.97 32.01
C ALA A 435 -6.45 -13.88 31.78
N LEU A 436 -6.51 -14.52 30.63
CA LEU A 436 -7.51 -15.56 30.34
C LEU A 436 -7.34 -16.65 31.41
N ARG A 437 -8.24 -16.63 32.37
CA ARG A 437 -8.40 -17.70 33.32
C ARG A 437 -8.81 -18.94 32.51
N GLN A 438 -7.97 -19.98 32.56
CA GLN A 438 -8.26 -21.30 32.00
C GLN A 438 -9.67 -21.72 32.46
N GLN A 439 -10.62 -21.75 31.52
CA GLN A 439 -11.87 -22.51 31.75
C GLN A 439 -11.49 -23.96 31.70
N LYS A 440 -11.59 -24.64 32.87
CA LYS A 440 -11.56 -26.09 32.98
C LYS A 440 -12.65 -26.63 32.07
N GLN A 441 -12.26 -27.43 31.10
CA GLN A 441 -13.17 -28.26 30.33
C GLN A 441 -13.76 -29.29 31.29
N THR A 442 -15.06 -29.22 31.51
CA THR A 442 -15.84 -30.30 32.11
C THR A 442 -15.90 -31.45 31.08
N PRO A 443 -15.67 -32.71 31.46
CA PRO A 443 -15.76 -33.79 30.50
C PRO A 443 -17.23 -33.97 30.03
N ALA A 444 -17.40 -34.10 28.71
CA ALA A 444 -18.69 -34.41 28.11
C ALA A 444 -19.15 -35.81 28.53
N THR A 445 -20.37 -35.92 29.00
CA THR A 445 -21.06 -37.16 29.30
C THR A 445 -21.26 -37.97 28.00
N PRO A 446 -20.96 -39.26 27.95
CA PRO A 446 -21.19 -40.09 26.77
C PRO A 446 -22.70 -40.26 26.50
N PRO A 447 -23.13 -40.41 25.25
CA PRO A 447 -24.53 -40.63 24.90
C PRO A 447 -24.99 -42.03 25.35
N PRO A 448 -26.29 -42.22 25.64
CA PRO A 448 -26.81 -43.48 26.10
C PRO A 448 -26.77 -44.55 25.00
N GLU A 449 -26.37 -45.77 25.40
CA GLU A 449 -26.40 -46.99 24.57
C GLU A 449 -27.81 -47.26 24.07
N LYS A 450 -27.92 -47.64 22.79
CA LYS A 450 -29.17 -48.18 22.22
C LYS A 450 -29.36 -49.61 22.67
N PRO A 451 -30.61 -50.04 23.05
CA PRO A 451 -30.85 -51.44 23.37
C PRO A 451 -30.75 -52.32 22.13
N ALA A 452 -30.16 -53.50 22.36
CA ALA A 452 -30.06 -54.57 21.38
C ALA A 452 -31.46 -55.14 21.10
N VAL A 453 -31.79 -55.31 19.82
CA VAL A 453 -32.68 -56.36 19.28
C VAL A 453 -32.01 -56.92 18.04
#